data_f4e0263513f376772fc80addc3eb76db
#
_entry.id   f4e0263513f376772fc80addc3eb76db
#
_cell.length_a   1.000
_cell.length_b   1.000
_cell.length_c   1.000
_cell.angle_alpha   90.00
_cell.angle_beta   90.00
_cell.angle_gamma   90.00
#
_symmetry.space_group_name_H-M   'P 1'
#
loop_
_entity.id
_entity.type
_entity.pdbx_description
1 polymer ?
#
loop_
_entity_poly.entity_id
_entity_poly.type
_entity_poly.pdbx_seq_one_letter_code
_entity_poly.pdbx_strand_id
1 'polypeptide(L)'
;MVLSDHGFSSFRRCINLNTWLHENGFLALKTDRPRGLDYLQEVDWSRTKAFALGLSGIYVNKKGRERFGILSDAEGERVKADIISKLTGLADPQDGAVAVKTVYDTRKAYKGLYTTEAPDLIVGYNPGYRVSWDSITGTVEPTVFSDNLKAWSGDHHIDPQEVPGIFLVNRPMTVDSPNIIDIAPTTLDLFGLKAPSYMEGRIVV
;
A
#
# COMPACT_ATOMS: atom_id res chain seq x y z
N MET A 1 19.82 -4.87 -22.84
CA MET A 1 18.65 -4.46 -22.08
C MET A 1 19.10 -4.08 -20.67
N VAL A 2 18.75 -2.89 -20.17
CA VAL A 2 19.03 -2.39 -18.82
C VAL A 2 17.72 -1.90 -18.26
N LEU A 3 17.38 -2.29 -17.04
CA LEU A 3 16.09 -1.95 -16.42
C LEU A 3 16.21 -1.86 -14.89
N SER A 4 15.27 -1.14 -14.29
CA SER A 4 14.93 -1.27 -12.87
C SER A 4 13.44 -1.58 -12.72
N ASP A 5 13.08 -2.22 -11.63
CA ASP A 5 11.69 -2.52 -11.26
C ASP A 5 10.93 -1.26 -10.78
N HIS A 6 11.63 -0.34 -10.11
CA HIS A 6 11.10 0.93 -9.63
C HIS A 6 12.22 1.96 -9.48
N GLY A 7 11.84 3.22 -9.27
CA GLY A 7 12.70 4.30 -8.83
C GLY A 7 12.74 4.43 -7.31
N PHE A 8 13.24 5.57 -6.82
CA PHE A 8 13.30 5.93 -5.39
C PHE A 8 12.88 7.38 -5.20
N SER A 9 12.29 7.68 -4.04
CA SER A 9 12.01 9.03 -3.60
C SER A 9 12.52 9.26 -2.18
N SER A 10 12.94 10.48 -1.88
CA SER A 10 13.25 10.86 -0.50
C SER A 10 11.97 11.04 0.32
N PHE A 11 12.04 10.76 1.61
CA PHE A 11 10.95 11.06 2.55
C PHE A 11 11.48 11.67 3.84
N ARG A 12 10.67 12.52 4.46
CA ARG A 12 10.95 13.20 5.72
C ARG A 12 9.90 12.93 6.78
N ARG A 13 8.69 12.58 6.35
CA ARG A 13 7.53 12.38 7.23
C ARG A 13 7.00 10.97 7.09
N CYS A 14 6.58 10.39 8.20
CA CYS A 14 5.96 9.07 8.28
C CYS A 14 4.49 9.21 8.69
N ILE A 15 3.65 8.30 8.18
CA ILE A 15 2.22 8.24 8.51
C ILE A 15 1.94 6.97 9.31
N ASN A 16 1.34 7.13 10.47
CA ASN A 16 0.91 6.07 11.37
C ASN A 16 -0.55 5.69 11.04
N LEU A 17 -0.74 4.72 10.14
CA LEU A 17 -2.06 4.37 9.61
C LEU A 17 -3.03 3.89 10.70
N ASN A 18 -2.56 3.09 11.67
CA ASN A 18 -3.43 2.62 12.75
C ASN A 18 -3.89 3.75 13.67
N THR A 19 -3.06 4.77 13.87
CA THR A 19 -3.45 5.97 14.62
C THR A 19 -4.52 6.74 13.87
N TRP A 20 -4.35 6.92 12.54
CA TRP A 20 -5.38 7.54 11.72
C TRP A 20 -6.70 6.75 11.74
N LEU A 21 -6.63 5.42 11.61
CA LEU A 21 -7.81 4.56 11.71
C LEU A 21 -8.50 4.67 13.07
N HIS A 22 -7.71 4.77 14.14
CA HIS A 22 -8.24 4.96 15.50
C HIS A 22 -8.95 6.31 15.65
N GLU A 23 -8.33 7.41 15.26
CA GLU A 23 -8.90 8.76 15.35
C GLU A 23 -10.17 8.92 14.50
N ASN A 24 -10.30 8.14 13.41
CA ASN A 24 -11.48 8.16 12.55
C ASN A 24 -12.53 7.08 12.87
N GLY A 25 -12.39 6.37 14.00
CA GLY A 25 -13.39 5.41 14.50
C GLY A 25 -13.47 4.08 13.72
N PHE A 26 -12.40 3.73 13.01
CA PHE A 26 -12.26 2.43 12.35
C PHE A 26 -11.54 1.40 13.21
N LEU A 27 -10.62 1.83 14.07
CA LEU A 27 -9.88 0.98 15.00
C LEU A 27 -10.21 1.38 16.44
N ALA A 28 -10.51 0.40 17.28
CA ALA A 28 -10.76 0.59 18.71
C ALA A 28 -9.62 0.03 19.54
N LEU A 29 -9.27 0.73 20.61
CA LEU A 29 -8.29 0.28 21.60
C LEU A 29 -8.99 -0.33 22.83
N LYS A 30 -8.28 -1.21 23.54
CA LYS A 30 -8.66 -1.75 24.85
C LYS A 30 -8.57 -0.72 25.96
N THR A 31 -7.76 0.32 25.76
CA THR A 31 -7.50 1.42 26.69
C THR A 31 -7.77 2.75 26.03
N ASP A 32 -7.91 3.82 26.81
CA ASP A 32 -8.24 5.16 26.29
C ASP A 32 -7.08 5.81 25.50
N ARG A 33 -5.87 5.29 25.60
CA ARG A 33 -4.69 5.83 24.95
C ARG A 33 -3.84 4.73 24.32
N PRO A 34 -3.22 5.00 23.16
CA PRO A 34 -2.27 4.08 22.55
C PRO A 34 -1.03 3.91 23.46
N ARG A 35 -0.47 2.71 23.44
CA ARG A 35 0.71 2.32 24.23
C ARG A 35 1.89 1.95 23.34
N GLY A 36 1.73 1.99 22.02
CA GLY A 36 2.75 1.64 21.05
C GLY A 36 3.17 0.16 21.09
N LEU A 37 2.23 -0.74 21.37
CA LEU A 37 2.52 -2.17 21.41
C LEU A 37 2.44 -2.80 20.03
N ASP A 38 3.46 -3.61 19.71
CA ASP A 38 3.54 -4.35 18.45
C ASP A 38 2.40 -5.38 18.29
N TYR A 39 2.19 -5.79 17.04
CA TYR A 39 1.30 -6.88 16.63
C TYR A 39 -0.15 -6.70 17.09
N LEU A 40 -0.64 -5.44 17.06
CA LEU A 40 -2.03 -5.11 17.36
C LEU A 40 -2.50 -5.57 18.76
N GLN A 41 -1.59 -5.72 19.72
CA GLN A 41 -1.89 -6.26 21.06
C GLN A 41 -2.89 -5.42 21.85
N GLU A 42 -2.93 -4.12 21.60
CA GLU A 42 -3.84 -3.17 22.28
C GLU A 42 -5.19 -2.99 21.58
N VAL A 43 -5.40 -3.63 20.41
CA VAL A 43 -6.62 -3.51 19.64
C VAL A 43 -7.78 -4.26 20.29
N ASP A 44 -8.92 -3.59 20.43
CA ASP A 44 -10.20 -4.22 20.77
C ASP A 44 -10.89 -4.70 19.49
N TRP A 45 -10.69 -5.96 19.18
CA TRP A 45 -11.22 -6.59 17.98
C TRP A 45 -12.75 -6.64 17.90
N SER A 46 -13.44 -6.59 19.04
CA SER A 46 -14.92 -6.62 19.07
C SER A 46 -15.54 -5.32 18.53
N ARG A 47 -14.76 -4.24 18.44
CA ARG A 47 -15.20 -2.92 17.98
C ARG A 47 -14.40 -2.41 16.78
N THR A 48 -13.32 -3.10 16.39
CA THR A 48 -12.43 -2.69 15.30
C THR A 48 -13.00 -3.10 13.95
N LYS A 49 -13.19 -2.15 13.05
CA LYS A 49 -13.69 -2.33 11.68
C LYS A 49 -12.59 -2.54 10.67
N ALA A 50 -11.43 -1.88 10.86
CA ALA A 50 -10.27 -1.98 9.98
C ALA A 50 -8.97 -1.76 10.76
N PHE A 51 -7.88 -2.31 10.27
CA PHE A 51 -6.54 -2.20 10.85
C PHE A 51 -5.49 -2.19 9.74
N ALA A 52 -4.32 -1.60 10.01
CA ALA A 52 -3.17 -1.61 9.11
C ALA A 52 -2.09 -2.55 9.64
N LEU A 53 -1.48 -3.31 8.73
CA LEU A 53 -0.36 -4.20 9.02
C LEU A 53 0.53 -4.30 7.78
N GLY A 54 1.84 -4.37 7.98
CA GLY A 54 2.80 -4.40 6.89
C GLY A 54 2.98 -3.04 6.21
N LEU A 55 3.38 -3.05 4.95
CA LEU A 55 3.71 -1.86 4.18
C LEU A 55 2.46 -1.33 3.48
N SER A 56 1.86 -0.27 4.01
CA SER A 56 0.74 0.48 3.40
C SER A 56 -0.58 -0.28 3.24
N GLY A 57 -0.69 -1.52 3.74
CA GLY A 57 -1.89 -2.34 3.65
C GLY A 57 -2.91 -2.03 4.75
N ILE A 58 -4.19 -1.88 4.37
CA ILE A 58 -5.30 -1.79 5.31
C ILE A 58 -6.22 -2.99 5.09
N TYR A 59 -6.56 -3.68 6.16
CA TYR A 59 -7.46 -4.84 6.21
C TYR A 59 -8.77 -4.46 6.88
N VAL A 60 -9.86 -4.85 6.26
CA VAL A 60 -11.20 -4.75 6.85
C VAL A 60 -11.47 -6.00 7.69
N ASN A 61 -11.92 -5.83 8.93
CA ASN A 61 -12.12 -6.92 9.90
C ASN A 61 -13.39 -7.73 9.58
N LYS A 62 -13.30 -8.59 8.54
CA LYS A 62 -14.41 -9.36 7.97
C LYS A 62 -14.65 -10.68 8.68
N LYS A 63 -15.91 -11.02 8.84
CA LYS A 63 -16.35 -12.36 9.27
C LYS A 63 -15.89 -13.41 8.26
N GLY A 64 -15.36 -14.54 8.76
CA GLY A 64 -14.93 -15.66 7.94
C GLY A 64 -13.52 -15.53 7.34
N ARG A 65 -12.90 -14.35 7.37
CA ARG A 65 -11.50 -14.14 6.98
C ARG A 65 -10.61 -13.87 8.20
N GLU A 66 -10.94 -12.83 8.98
CA GLU A 66 -10.21 -12.55 10.20
C GLU A 66 -10.73 -13.38 11.38
N ARG A 67 -9.81 -13.79 12.25
CA ARG A 67 -10.14 -14.61 13.43
C ARG A 67 -11.25 -13.99 14.30
N PHE A 68 -11.24 -12.67 14.42
CA PHE A 68 -12.19 -11.90 15.22
C PHE A 68 -13.02 -10.95 14.34
N GLY A 69 -13.30 -11.36 13.10
CA GLY A 69 -14.05 -10.56 12.14
C GLY A 69 -15.46 -10.24 12.62
N ILE A 70 -15.85 -8.97 12.48
CA ILE A 70 -17.15 -8.47 12.93
C ILE A 70 -18.05 -8.01 11.79
N LEU A 71 -17.48 -7.70 10.62
CA LEU A 71 -18.22 -7.12 9.49
C LEU A 71 -18.66 -8.19 8.49
N SER A 72 -19.86 -8.05 7.99
CA SER A 72 -20.29 -8.72 6.76
C SER A 72 -19.61 -8.11 5.53
N ASP A 73 -19.67 -8.78 4.36
CA ASP A 73 -19.12 -8.25 3.12
C ASP A 73 -19.68 -6.87 2.76
N ALA A 74 -21.00 -6.70 2.87
CA ALA A 74 -21.66 -5.42 2.55
C ALA A 74 -21.24 -4.28 3.50
N GLU A 75 -21.04 -4.57 4.79
CA GLU A 75 -20.50 -3.61 5.76
C GLU A 75 -19.03 -3.32 5.47
N GLY A 76 -18.26 -4.32 5.09
CA GLY A 76 -16.87 -4.17 4.69
C GLY A 76 -16.69 -3.25 3.47
N GLU A 77 -17.55 -3.39 2.45
CA GLU A 77 -17.51 -2.50 1.28
C GLU A 77 -17.81 -1.03 1.66
N ARG A 78 -18.74 -0.79 2.58
CA ARG A 78 -19.02 0.56 3.10
C ARG A 78 -17.83 1.13 3.87
N VAL A 79 -17.21 0.33 4.75
CA VAL A 79 -16.00 0.75 5.49
C VAL A 79 -14.85 1.08 4.54
N LYS A 80 -14.63 0.29 3.49
CA LYS A 80 -13.62 0.61 2.47
C LYS A 80 -13.91 1.95 1.79
N ALA A 81 -15.14 2.16 1.36
CA ALA A 81 -15.53 3.42 0.70
C ALA A 81 -15.32 4.64 1.62
N ASP A 82 -15.66 4.51 2.89
CA ASP A 82 -15.46 5.56 3.90
C ASP A 82 -13.96 5.85 4.12
N ILE A 83 -13.13 4.82 4.22
CA ILE A 83 -11.68 4.98 4.37
C ILE A 83 -11.10 5.66 3.14
N ILE A 84 -11.42 5.19 1.93
CA ILE A 84 -10.95 5.79 0.67
C ILE A 84 -11.31 7.28 0.62
N SER A 85 -12.56 7.61 0.93
CA SER A 85 -13.06 9.00 0.88
C SER A 85 -12.36 9.93 1.87
N LYS A 86 -12.05 9.44 3.08
CA LYS A 86 -11.47 10.25 4.15
C LYS A 86 -9.93 10.31 4.11
N LEU A 87 -9.28 9.22 3.67
CA LEU A 87 -7.84 9.12 3.70
C LEU A 87 -7.19 9.67 2.43
N THR A 88 -7.85 9.58 1.27
CA THR A 88 -7.36 10.18 0.04
C THR A 88 -7.33 11.70 0.18
N GLY A 89 -6.20 12.31 -0.13
CA GLY A 89 -5.99 13.74 0.03
C GLY A 89 -5.66 14.19 1.46
N LEU A 90 -5.37 13.25 2.38
CA LEU A 90 -4.94 13.59 3.74
C LEU A 90 -3.73 14.53 3.68
N ALA A 91 -3.91 15.72 4.26
CA ALA A 91 -2.88 16.75 4.32
C ALA A 91 -2.12 16.70 5.66
N ASP A 92 -0.83 16.99 5.61
CA ASP A 92 0.01 17.15 6.80
C ASP A 92 -0.36 18.48 7.49
N PRO A 93 -0.76 18.47 8.77
CA PRO A 93 -1.11 19.67 9.48
C PRO A 93 0.06 20.66 9.69
N GLN A 94 1.31 20.22 9.49
CA GLN A 94 2.49 21.04 9.67
C GLN A 94 2.65 22.07 8.55
N ASP A 95 2.36 21.71 7.30
CA ASP A 95 2.61 22.56 6.13
C ASP A 95 1.46 22.58 5.12
N GLY A 96 0.42 21.77 5.34
CA GLY A 96 -0.73 21.63 4.45
C GLY A 96 -0.47 20.79 3.19
N ALA A 97 0.70 20.18 3.05
CA ALA A 97 1.02 19.34 1.91
C ALA A 97 0.18 18.06 1.93
N VAL A 98 -0.30 17.63 0.76
CA VAL A 98 -1.05 16.38 0.64
C VAL A 98 -0.10 15.20 0.77
N ALA A 99 -0.26 14.44 1.84
CA ALA A 99 0.59 13.29 2.17
C ALA A 99 0.11 12.00 1.51
N VAL A 100 -1.20 11.75 1.46
CA VAL A 100 -1.81 10.58 0.81
C VAL A 100 -2.35 10.99 -0.55
N LYS A 101 -1.72 10.48 -1.62
CA LYS A 101 -2.12 10.75 -3.01
C LYS A 101 -3.40 10.02 -3.36
N THR A 102 -3.45 8.73 -3.04
CA THR A 102 -4.60 7.87 -3.36
C THR A 102 -4.67 6.66 -2.43
N VAL A 103 -5.84 6.05 -2.37
CA VAL A 103 -6.06 4.77 -1.69
C VAL A 103 -6.67 3.80 -2.69
N TYR A 104 -5.95 2.75 -3.03
CA TYR A 104 -6.35 1.74 -4.00
C TYR A 104 -7.22 0.65 -3.36
N ASP A 105 -8.37 0.35 -3.97
CA ASP A 105 -9.10 -0.88 -3.69
C ASP A 105 -8.40 -2.04 -4.40
N THR A 106 -7.87 -2.99 -3.65
CA THR A 106 -7.05 -4.08 -4.20
C THR A 106 -7.83 -5.02 -5.10
N ARG A 107 -9.14 -5.16 -4.90
CA ARG A 107 -10.01 -5.94 -5.81
C ARG A 107 -10.11 -5.33 -7.22
N LYS A 108 -9.87 -4.01 -7.33
CA LYS A 108 -9.81 -3.32 -8.63
C LYS A 108 -8.40 -3.31 -9.20
N ALA A 109 -7.38 -3.31 -8.33
CA ALA A 109 -5.97 -3.20 -8.72
C ALA A 109 -5.35 -4.58 -9.05
N TYR A 110 -5.74 -5.63 -8.32
CA TYR A 110 -5.15 -6.96 -8.44
C TYR A 110 -6.07 -7.95 -9.13
N LYS A 111 -5.46 -8.92 -9.81
CA LYS A 111 -6.13 -10.06 -10.46
C LYS A 111 -5.46 -11.35 -10.02
N GLY A 112 -6.19 -12.46 -10.09
CA GLY A 112 -5.65 -13.79 -9.83
C GLY A 112 -6.26 -14.48 -8.61
N LEU A 113 -5.83 -15.72 -8.36
CA LEU A 113 -6.46 -16.64 -7.40
C LEU A 113 -6.27 -16.20 -5.92
N TYR A 114 -5.22 -15.45 -5.62
CA TYR A 114 -4.84 -15.07 -4.26
C TYR A 114 -5.25 -13.64 -3.87
N THR A 115 -6.08 -12.99 -4.66
CA THR A 115 -6.54 -11.61 -4.37
C THR A 115 -7.37 -11.52 -3.09
N THR A 116 -7.96 -12.62 -2.63
CA THR A 116 -8.69 -12.69 -1.35
C THR A 116 -7.78 -12.60 -0.13
N GLU A 117 -6.50 -12.94 -0.28
CA GLU A 117 -5.49 -12.88 0.78
C GLU A 117 -4.81 -11.50 0.88
N ALA A 118 -4.99 -10.67 -0.14
CA ALA A 118 -4.44 -9.31 -0.17
C ALA A 118 -5.09 -8.42 0.89
N PRO A 119 -4.39 -7.33 1.33
CA PRO A 119 -5.05 -6.25 2.05
C PRO A 119 -6.24 -5.73 1.23
N ASP A 120 -7.28 -5.21 1.88
CA ASP A 120 -8.45 -4.66 1.17
C ASP A 120 -8.12 -3.34 0.47
N LEU A 121 -7.22 -2.54 1.07
CA LEU A 121 -6.77 -1.26 0.54
C LEU A 121 -5.24 -1.16 0.61
N ILE A 122 -4.66 -0.46 -0.36
CA ILE A 122 -3.25 -0.04 -0.36
C ILE A 122 -3.19 1.49 -0.42
N VAL A 123 -2.38 2.08 0.44
CA VAL A 123 -2.21 3.54 0.52
C VAL A 123 -1.02 3.97 -0.32
N GLY A 124 -1.24 4.84 -1.30
CA GLY A 124 -0.20 5.51 -2.10
C GLY A 124 0.10 6.90 -1.54
N TYR A 125 1.34 7.16 -1.21
CA TYR A 125 1.82 8.43 -0.65
C TYR A 125 2.43 9.32 -1.73
N ASN A 126 2.39 10.63 -1.52
CA ASN A 126 3.16 11.59 -2.30
C ASN A 126 4.65 11.58 -1.90
N PRO A 127 5.56 12.07 -2.76
CA PRO A 127 6.96 12.29 -2.39
C PRO A 127 7.11 13.07 -1.09
N GLY A 128 8.07 12.70 -0.27
CA GLY A 128 8.27 13.27 1.07
C GLY A 128 7.60 12.48 2.19
N TYR A 129 6.66 11.59 1.88
CA TYR A 129 5.88 10.80 2.84
C TYR A 129 6.02 9.30 2.60
N ARG A 130 5.82 8.51 3.65
CA ARG A 130 5.68 7.06 3.60
C ARG A 130 4.92 6.53 4.82
N VAL A 131 4.57 5.24 4.81
CA VAL A 131 4.10 4.56 6.03
C VAL A 131 5.21 4.54 7.09
N SER A 132 4.85 4.71 8.37
CA SER A 132 5.82 4.60 9.45
C SER A 132 6.34 3.16 9.59
N TRP A 133 7.56 3.02 10.13
CA TRP A 133 8.12 1.72 10.44
C TRP A 133 7.29 0.97 11.49
N ASP A 134 6.70 1.71 12.42
CA ASP A 134 5.91 1.18 13.53
C ASP A 134 4.55 0.63 13.04
N SER A 135 3.97 1.21 11.98
CA SER A 135 2.78 0.66 11.30
C SER A 135 3.01 -0.73 10.70
N ILE A 136 4.27 -1.10 10.36
CA ILE A 136 4.60 -2.41 9.80
C ILE A 136 4.26 -3.53 10.78
N THR A 137 4.54 -3.32 12.06
CA THR A 137 4.21 -4.26 13.13
C THR A 137 2.81 -4.05 13.71
N GLY A 138 2.07 -3.06 13.21
CA GLY A 138 0.69 -2.82 13.63
C GLY A 138 0.55 -2.01 14.92
N THR A 139 1.56 -1.20 15.27
CA THR A 139 1.45 -0.31 16.44
C THR A 139 0.42 0.80 16.21
N VAL A 140 -0.09 1.34 17.30
CA VAL A 140 -0.88 2.57 17.34
C VAL A 140 -0.05 3.62 18.06
N GLU A 141 0.42 4.62 17.31
CA GLU A 141 1.28 5.68 17.82
C GLU A 141 0.45 6.86 18.37
N PRO A 142 1.05 7.76 19.17
CA PRO A 142 0.33 8.92 19.72
C PRO A 142 -0.14 9.92 18.66
N THR A 143 0.50 9.97 17.48
CA THR A 143 0.20 10.95 16.42
C THR A 143 0.14 10.30 15.04
N VAL A 144 -0.71 10.81 14.16
CA VAL A 144 -0.83 10.34 12.77
C VAL A 144 0.45 10.62 11.98
N PHE A 145 1.04 11.79 12.16
CA PHE A 145 2.28 12.17 11.48
C PHE A 145 3.46 12.19 12.44
N SER A 146 4.60 11.72 11.98
CA SER A 146 5.87 11.79 12.71
C SER A 146 7.02 12.11 11.77
N ASP A 147 8.08 12.77 12.29
CA ASP A 147 9.30 13.00 11.53
C ASP A 147 10.12 11.72 11.38
N ASN A 148 10.74 11.55 10.23
CA ASN A 148 11.75 10.52 10.06
C ASN A 148 13.06 10.97 10.71
N LEU A 149 13.35 10.47 11.89
CA LEU A 149 14.60 10.74 12.61
C LEU A 149 15.70 9.69 12.34
N LYS A 150 15.43 8.72 11.44
CA LYS A 150 16.39 7.67 11.08
C LYS A 150 17.29 8.14 9.93
N ALA A 151 18.48 7.56 9.83
CA ALA A 151 19.40 7.84 8.72
C ALA A 151 18.84 7.39 7.36
N TRP A 152 17.95 6.40 7.34
CA TRP A 152 17.26 5.95 6.14
C TRP A 152 16.18 6.96 5.73
N SER A 153 16.39 7.62 4.60
CA SER A 153 15.53 8.71 4.12
C SER A 153 15.11 8.59 2.65
N GLY A 154 15.38 7.45 2.02
CA GLY A 154 14.93 7.12 0.67
C GLY A 154 14.13 5.82 0.65
N ASP A 155 13.02 5.78 -0.10
CA ASP A 155 12.17 4.60 -0.22
C ASP A 155 11.42 4.58 -1.56
N HIS A 156 10.85 3.43 -1.89
CA HIS A 156 9.93 3.22 -3.00
C HIS A 156 8.50 2.86 -2.53
N HIS A 157 8.27 2.73 -1.22
CA HIS A 157 6.94 2.47 -0.64
C HIS A 157 6.07 3.72 -0.60
N ILE A 158 5.87 4.32 -1.77
CA ILE A 158 4.98 5.46 -2.04
C ILE A 158 4.05 5.11 -3.19
N ASP A 159 3.31 6.06 -3.73
CA ASP A 159 2.49 5.80 -4.91
C ASP A 159 3.38 5.35 -6.08
N PRO A 160 3.07 4.22 -6.76
CA PRO A 160 3.92 3.68 -7.82
C PRO A 160 4.11 4.63 -9.01
N GLN A 161 3.22 5.60 -9.21
CA GLN A 161 3.37 6.61 -10.25
C GLN A 161 4.48 7.63 -9.94
N GLU A 162 4.90 7.75 -8.67
CA GLU A 162 5.96 8.66 -8.24
C GLU A 162 7.37 8.04 -8.33
N VAL A 163 7.45 6.74 -8.50
CA VAL A 163 8.73 5.99 -8.55
C VAL A 163 8.78 5.04 -9.76
N PRO A 164 8.56 5.53 -10.98
CA PRO A 164 8.62 4.67 -12.16
C PRO A 164 10.00 4.05 -12.31
N GLY A 165 10.05 2.81 -12.78
CA GLY A 165 11.28 2.15 -13.20
C GLY A 165 11.83 2.74 -14.50
N ILE A 166 13.01 2.27 -14.91
CA ILE A 166 13.62 2.57 -16.21
C ILE A 166 13.67 1.31 -17.07
N PHE A 167 13.57 1.49 -18.38
CA PHE A 167 13.78 0.44 -19.36
C PHE A 167 14.58 1.00 -20.55
N LEU A 168 15.77 0.49 -20.77
CA LEU A 168 16.65 0.87 -21.88
C LEU A 168 17.00 -0.36 -22.70
N VAL A 169 16.87 -0.26 -24.01
CA VAL A 169 17.16 -1.34 -24.94
C VAL A 169 17.84 -0.79 -26.20
N ASN A 170 18.72 -1.58 -26.81
CA ASN A 170 19.45 -1.21 -28.03
C ASN A 170 18.73 -1.71 -29.31
N ARG A 171 17.41 -1.83 -29.26
CA ARG A 171 16.55 -2.21 -30.38
C ARG A 171 15.32 -1.28 -30.41
N PRO A 172 14.68 -1.11 -31.57
CA PRO A 172 13.39 -0.40 -31.64
C PRO A 172 12.37 -1.05 -30.72
N MET A 173 11.63 -0.24 -29.98
CA MET A 173 10.51 -0.71 -29.15
C MET A 173 9.22 -0.67 -29.96
N THR A 174 8.36 -1.64 -29.73
CA THR A 174 7.03 -1.75 -30.34
C THR A 174 5.94 -1.02 -29.56
N VAL A 175 6.30 -0.49 -28.36
CA VAL A 175 5.40 0.21 -27.45
C VAL A 175 6.12 1.40 -26.80
N ASP A 176 5.41 2.49 -26.54
CA ASP A 176 5.96 3.70 -25.93
C ASP A 176 6.14 3.56 -24.40
N SER A 177 5.31 2.74 -23.76
CA SER A 177 5.31 2.54 -22.30
C SER A 177 5.25 1.05 -21.96
N PRO A 178 6.41 0.39 -21.81
CA PRO A 178 6.48 -1.00 -21.38
C PRO A 178 6.13 -1.11 -19.88
N ASN A 179 5.60 -2.26 -19.50
CA ASN A 179 5.31 -2.61 -18.12
C ASN A 179 6.28 -3.69 -17.65
N ILE A 180 6.47 -3.82 -16.34
CA ILE A 180 7.35 -4.84 -15.75
C ILE A 180 6.94 -6.27 -16.15
N ILE A 181 5.66 -6.54 -16.35
CA ILE A 181 5.16 -7.84 -16.81
C ILE A 181 5.59 -8.19 -18.24
N ASP A 182 5.96 -7.19 -19.04
CA ASP A 182 6.42 -7.35 -20.43
C ASP A 182 7.86 -7.87 -20.51
N ILE A 183 8.63 -7.77 -19.42
CA ILE A 183 10.06 -8.08 -19.40
C ILE A 183 10.31 -9.58 -19.60
N ALA A 184 9.58 -10.44 -18.88
CA ALA A 184 9.78 -11.87 -18.96
C ALA A 184 9.45 -12.43 -20.36
N PRO A 185 8.28 -12.16 -20.98
CA PRO A 185 8.01 -12.64 -22.34
C PRO A 185 8.95 -12.05 -23.39
N THR A 186 9.33 -10.77 -23.25
CA THR A 186 10.33 -10.14 -24.14
C THR A 186 11.68 -10.81 -24.02
N THR A 187 12.14 -11.13 -22.82
CA THR A 187 13.40 -11.82 -22.60
C THR A 187 13.38 -13.21 -23.24
N LEU A 188 12.30 -13.99 -23.07
CA LEU A 188 12.18 -15.29 -23.71
C LEU A 188 12.24 -15.20 -25.24
N ASP A 189 11.53 -14.23 -25.82
CA ASP A 189 11.55 -14.02 -27.27
C ASP A 189 12.95 -13.68 -27.81
N LEU A 190 13.71 -12.86 -27.09
CA LEU A 190 15.11 -12.54 -27.45
C LEU A 190 16.01 -13.78 -27.50
N PHE A 191 15.69 -14.84 -26.78
CA PHE A 191 16.36 -16.14 -26.83
C PHE A 191 15.69 -17.15 -27.75
N GLY A 192 14.70 -16.76 -28.56
CA GLY A 192 13.92 -17.64 -29.45
C GLY A 192 13.02 -18.62 -28.72
N LEU A 193 12.65 -18.32 -27.47
CA LEU A 193 11.77 -19.14 -26.65
C LEU A 193 10.36 -18.58 -26.63
N LYS A 194 9.37 -19.44 -26.78
CA LYS A 194 7.95 -19.04 -26.69
C LYS A 194 7.55 -18.79 -25.24
N ALA A 195 6.95 -17.65 -24.97
CA ALA A 195 6.39 -17.34 -23.67
C ALA A 195 5.22 -18.31 -23.33
N PRO A 196 5.17 -18.88 -22.11
CA PRO A 196 4.04 -19.67 -21.65
C PRO A 196 2.73 -18.86 -21.63
N SER A 197 1.60 -19.55 -21.82
CA SER A 197 0.28 -18.90 -21.93
C SER A 197 -0.22 -18.22 -20.65
N TYR A 198 0.38 -18.49 -19.51
CA TYR A 198 0.06 -17.81 -18.25
C TYR A 198 0.75 -16.43 -18.09
N MET A 199 1.71 -16.09 -18.96
CA MET A 199 2.31 -14.76 -18.98
C MET A 199 1.38 -13.79 -19.70
N GLU A 200 0.96 -12.75 -19.00
CA GLU A 200 0.03 -11.72 -19.51
C GLU A 200 0.74 -10.57 -20.24
N GLY A 201 2.06 -10.45 -20.06
CA GLY A 201 2.86 -9.41 -20.70
C GLY A 201 3.01 -9.65 -22.21
N ARG A 202 3.33 -8.60 -22.95
CA ARG A 202 3.58 -8.60 -24.40
C ARG A 202 5.08 -8.49 -24.70
N ILE A 203 5.49 -8.88 -25.91
CA ILE A 203 6.84 -8.66 -26.42
C ILE A 203 6.94 -7.20 -26.87
N VAL A 204 7.97 -6.47 -26.40
CA VAL A 204 8.09 -5.00 -26.57
C VAL A 204 9.29 -4.56 -27.39
N VAL A 205 10.11 -5.51 -27.91
CA VAL A 205 11.24 -5.23 -28.81
C VAL A 205 11.24 -6.14 -30.01
#